data_2757b45042f8a1e7df8330b34605c728
#
_entry.id   2757b45042f8a1e7df8330b34605c728
#
_cell.length_a   1.000
_cell.length_b   1.000
_cell.length_c   1.000
_cell.angle_alpha   90.00
_cell.angle_beta   90.00
_cell.angle_gamma   90.00
#
_symmetry.space_group_name_H-M   'P 1'
#
loop_
_entity.id
_entity.type
_entity.pdbx_description
1 polymer ?
#
loop_
_entity_poly.entity_id
_entity_poly.type
_entity_poly.pdbx_seq_one_letter_code
_entity_poly.pdbx_strand_id
1 'polypeptide(L)'
;MIRTDQEYKEAVKRRDAEKKQIEDYRKQLKKQGISKDMIDKATQPYESFRLQLVEEIEGYERIRRGVIYDTYNLSGIGQRLIGIRIYLGLTQRELAQRLGVHETQVSRDEKNEYHGITVERVEEILIAFGVKMKSSFDVPAPKAETDDKRKC
;
A
#
# COMPACT_ATOMS: atom_id res chain seq x y z
N MET A 1 -1.41 -2.36 -5.32
CA MET A 1 -1.28 -2.79 -3.89
C MET A 1 -2.28 -3.89 -3.59
N ILE A 2 -1.87 -4.96 -2.98
CA ILE A 2 -2.70 -6.10 -2.53
C ILE A 2 -3.45 -5.68 -1.24
N ARG A 3 -4.76 -5.96 -1.18
CA ARG A 3 -5.64 -5.55 -0.06
C ARG A 3 -6.33 -6.70 0.64
N THR A 4 -6.46 -7.86 -0.06
CA THR A 4 -7.19 -9.01 0.46
C THR A 4 -6.33 -10.27 0.44
N ASP A 5 -6.64 -11.23 1.30
CA ASP A 5 -5.99 -12.54 1.32
C ASP A 5 -6.18 -13.31 -0.01
N GLN A 6 -7.29 -13.08 -0.70
CA GLN A 6 -7.53 -13.68 -2.00
C GLN A 6 -6.58 -13.10 -3.05
N GLU A 7 -6.51 -11.75 -3.15
CA GLU A 7 -5.55 -11.07 -4.04
C GLU A 7 -4.10 -11.51 -3.75
N TYR A 8 -3.74 -11.66 -2.47
CA TYR A 8 -2.43 -12.16 -2.07
C TYR A 8 -2.15 -13.56 -2.59
N LYS A 9 -3.09 -14.50 -2.40
CA LYS A 9 -2.94 -15.87 -2.89
C LYS A 9 -2.82 -15.94 -4.41
N GLU A 10 -3.59 -15.12 -5.12
CA GLU A 10 -3.52 -15.03 -6.59
C GLU A 10 -2.19 -14.42 -7.05
N ALA A 11 -1.72 -13.37 -6.38
CA ALA A 11 -0.42 -12.76 -6.66
C ALA A 11 0.76 -13.72 -6.46
N VAL A 12 0.75 -14.51 -5.38
CA VAL A 12 1.76 -15.54 -5.11
C VAL A 12 1.76 -16.62 -6.19
N LYS A 13 0.59 -17.13 -6.57
CA LYS A 13 0.46 -18.12 -7.66
C LYS A 13 0.99 -17.56 -8.98
N ARG A 14 0.64 -16.33 -9.28
CA ARG A 14 1.08 -15.64 -10.50
C ARG A 14 2.59 -15.46 -10.52
N ARG A 15 3.19 -14.99 -9.42
CA ARG A 15 4.65 -14.86 -9.27
C ARG A 15 5.39 -16.16 -9.58
N ASP A 16 4.90 -17.27 -9.03
CA ASP A 16 5.53 -18.59 -9.19
C ASP A 16 5.37 -19.10 -10.64
N ALA A 17 4.22 -18.86 -11.26
CA ALA A 17 3.98 -19.19 -12.66
C ALA A 17 4.87 -18.36 -13.60
N GLU A 18 4.96 -17.04 -13.39
CA GLU A 18 5.81 -16.15 -14.17
C GLU A 18 7.29 -16.52 -14.04
N LYS A 19 7.76 -16.84 -12.81
CA LYS A 19 9.13 -17.32 -12.59
C LYS A 19 9.44 -18.55 -13.45
N LYS A 20 8.55 -19.55 -13.42
CA LYS A 20 8.71 -20.77 -14.20
C LYS A 20 8.72 -20.49 -15.70
N GLN A 21 7.82 -19.63 -16.18
CA GLN A 21 7.77 -19.26 -17.60
C GLN A 21 9.08 -18.60 -18.06
N ILE A 22 9.64 -17.69 -17.28
CA ILE A 22 10.90 -17.03 -17.58
C ILE A 22 12.05 -18.06 -17.62
N GLU A 23 12.12 -18.96 -16.65
CA GLU A 23 13.11 -20.03 -16.61
C GLU A 23 13.03 -20.95 -17.84
N ASP A 24 11.81 -21.35 -18.23
CA ASP A 24 11.60 -22.21 -19.38
C ASP A 24 11.93 -21.49 -20.70
N TYR A 25 11.59 -20.22 -20.80
CA TYR A 25 11.96 -19.37 -21.94
C TYR A 25 13.47 -19.23 -22.05
N ARG A 26 14.18 -18.97 -20.95
CA ARG A 26 15.65 -18.94 -20.90
C ARG A 26 16.28 -20.26 -21.36
N LYS A 27 15.73 -21.40 -20.91
CA LYS A 27 16.20 -22.73 -21.34
C LYS A 27 16.00 -22.94 -22.85
N GLN A 28 14.87 -22.50 -23.39
CA GLN A 28 14.56 -22.60 -24.81
C GLN A 28 15.57 -21.79 -25.67
N LEU A 29 15.80 -20.52 -25.31
CA LEU A 29 16.75 -19.65 -26.00
C LEU A 29 18.17 -20.22 -25.93
N LYS A 30 18.56 -20.78 -24.78
CA LYS A 30 19.88 -21.44 -24.65
C LYS A 30 20.01 -22.66 -25.55
N LYS A 31 18.95 -23.48 -25.71
CA LYS A 31 18.95 -24.62 -26.66
C LYS A 31 19.09 -24.18 -28.13
N GLN A 32 18.63 -22.98 -28.47
CA GLN A 32 18.78 -22.37 -29.80
C GLN A 32 20.15 -21.73 -30.03
N GLY A 33 21.08 -21.85 -29.09
CA GLY A 33 22.44 -21.31 -29.20
C GLY A 33 22.54 -19.79 -29.01
N ILE A 34 21.50 -19.16 -28.44
CA ILE A 34 21.50 -17.72 -28.18
C ILE A 34 22.48 -17.42 -27.04
N SER A 35 23.27 -16.35 -27.20
CA SER A 35 24.25 -15.92 -26.21
C SER A 35 23.57 -15.47 -24.90
N LYS A 36 24.29 -15.60 -23.78
CA LYS A 36 23.77 -15.20 -22.45
C LYS A 36 23.31 -13.74 -22.40
N ASP A 37 24.10 -12.82 -23.00
CA ASP A 37 23.77 -11.39 -23.04
C ASP A 37 22.43 -11.12 -23.77
N MET A 38 22.22 -11.81 -24.89
CA MET A 38 20.96 -11.70 -25.63
C MET A 38 19.78 -12.31 -24.87
N ILE A 39 19.99 -13.43 -24.16
CA ILE A 39 18.97 -14.05 -23.31
C ILE A 39 18.58 -13.09 -22.18
N ASP A 40 19.55 -12.48 -21.51
CA ASP A 40 19.31 -11.55 -20.41
C ASP A 40 18.53 -10.32 -20.91
N LYS A 41 18.90 -9.75 -22.05
CA LYS A 41 18.15 -8.65 -22.69
C LYS A 41 16.72 -9.04 -23.07
N ALA A 42 16.53 -10.22 -23.65
CA ALA A 42 15.22 -10.71 -24.05
C ALA A 42 14.29 -11.00 -22.85
N THR A 43 14.84 -11.38 -21.71
CA THR A 43 14.06 -11.72 -20.51
C THR A 43 13.90 -10.57 -19.52
N GLN A 44 14.69 -9.50 -19.66
CA GLN A 44 14.67 -8.34 -18.75
C GLN A 44 13.28 -7.71 -18.54
N PRO A 45 12.44 -7.48 -19.58
CA PRO A 45 11.10 -6.93 -19.35
C PRO A 45 10.23 -7.82 -18.46
N TYR A 46 10.27 -9.14 -18.68
CA TYR A 46 9.50 -10.11 -17.89
C TYR A 46 9.96 -10.16 -16.43
N GLU A 47 11.29 -10.11 -16.21
CA GLU A 47 11.86 -10.02 -14.87
C GLU A 47 11.44 -8.73 -14.15
N SER A 48 11.38 -7.60 -14.86
CA SER A 48 10.93 -6.33 -14.28
C SER A 48 9.48 -6.39 -13.79
N PHE A 49 8.56 -6.96 -14.60
CA PHE A 49 7.17 -7.17 -14.19
C PHE A 49 7.06 -8.12 -12.99
N ARG A 50 7.84 -9.21 -13.01
CA ARG A 50 7.87 -10.14 -11.88
C ARG A 50 8.36 -9.46 -10.59
N LEU A 51 9.37 -8.61 -10.67
CA LEU A 51 9.90 -7.88 -9.51
C LEU A 51 8.88 -6.91 -8.92
N GLN A 52 8.10 -6.22 -9.74
CA GLN A 52 7.00 -5.37 -9.25
C GLN A 52 5.97 -6.19 -8.46
N LEU A 53 5.62 -7.38 -8.97
CA LEU A 53 4.70 -8.28 -8.27
C LEU A 53 5.28 -8.79 -6.94
N VAL A 54 6.58 -9.09 -6.91
CA VAL A 54 7.29 -9.48 -5.67
C VAL A 54 7.23 -8.35 -4.66
N GLU A 55 7.49 -7.11 -5.07
CA GLU A 55 7.43 -5.93 -4.19
C GLU A 55 6.03 -5.72 -3.59
N GLU A 56 4.96 -5.90 -4.40
CA GLU A 56 3.59 -5.83 -3.90
C GLU A 56 3.28 -6.92 -2.86
N ILE A 57 3.73 -8.16 -3.10
CA ILE A 57 3.57 -9.28 -2.17
C ILE A 57 4.30 -8.97 -0.85
N GLU A 58 5.56 -8.56 -0.92
CA GLU A 58 6.36 -8.21 0.25
C GLU A 58 5.76 -7.02 1.01
N GLY A 59 5.21 -6.04 0.30
CA GLY A 59 4.48 -4.91 0.88
C GLY A 59 3.30 -5.36 1.73
N TYR A 60 2.48 -6.27 1.20
CA TYR A 60 1.36 -6.85 1.93
C TYR A 60 1.82 -7.64 3.17
N GLU A 61 2.87 -8.44 3.03
CA GLU A 61 3.44 -9.20 4.15
C GLU A 61 4.04 -8.31 5.25
N ARG A 62 4.69 -7.18 4.88
CA ARG A 62 5.17 -6.18 5.85
C ARG A 62 4.01 -5.59 6.64
N ILE A 63 2.92 -5.20 5.98
CA ILE A 63 1.73 -4.67 6.64
C ILE A 63 1.14 -5.70 7.60
N ARG A 64 1.02 -6.95 7.20
CA ARG A 64 0.53 -8.03 8.09
C ARG A 64 1.39 -8.23 9.33
N ARG A 65 2.68 -7.92 9.26
CA ARG A 65 3.61 -7.96 10.41
C ARG A 65 3.59 -6.67 11.25
N GLY A 66 2.74 -5.71 10.92
CA GLY A 66 2.58 -4.45 11.66
C GLY A 66 3.54 -3.34 11.23
N VAL A 67 4.22 -3.50 10.10
CA VAL A 67 5.05 -2.42 9.54
C VAL A 67 4.12 -1.47 8.77
N ILE A 68 3.55 -0.51 9.49
CA ILE A 68 2.72 0.57 8.92
C ILE A 68 3.61 1.81 8.87
N TYR A 69 3.81 2.34 7.66
CA TYR A 69 4.71 3.48 7.47
C TYR A 69 4.14 4.76 8.11
N ASP A 70 5.01 5.49 8.80
CA ASP A 70 4.71 6.84 9.24
C ASP A 70 4.70 7.78 8.04
N THR A 71 3.72 8.66 8.00
CA THR A 71 3.66 9.74 7.00
C THR A 71 3.46 11.07 7.71
N TYR A 72 3.96 12.14 7.11
CA TYR A 72 3.72 13.48 7.62
C TYR A 72 2.30 13.94 7.29
N ASN A 73 1.65 14.61 8.22
CA ASN A 73 0.29 15.12 8.12
C ASN A 73 -0.76 14.02 7.85
N LEU A 74 -1.86 14.38 7.21
CA LEU A 74 -2.93 13.46 6.79
C LEU A 74 -2.69 12.83 5.40
N SER A 75 -1.56 13.14 4.75
CA SER A 75 -1.22 12.53 3.47
C SER A 75 -1.09 11.00 3.64
N GLY A 76 -1.71 10.24 2.75
CA GLY A 76 -1.70 8.78 2.81
C GLY A 76 -2.52 8.15 3.94
N ILE A 77 -3.43 8.90 4.57
CA ILE A 77 -4.30 8.37 5.63
C ILE A 77 -5.10 7.15 5.15
N GLY A 78 -5.57 7.17 3.90
CA GLY A 78 -6.32 6.05 3.33
C GLY A 78 -5.50 4.76 3.27
N GLN A 79 -4.27 4.83 2.83
CA GLN A 79 -3.37 3.66 2.80
C GLN A 79 -3.09 3.12 4.21
N ARG A 80 -3.00 4.01 5.21
CA ARG A 80 -2.85 3.59 6.61
C ARG A 80 -4.10 2.90 7.14
N LEU A 81 -5.30 3.41 6.84
CA LEU A 81 -6.55 2.76 7.24
C LEU A 81 -6.63 1.35 6.64
N ILE A 82 -6.29 1.18 5.37
CA ILE A 82 -6.20 -0.13 4.72
C ILE A 82 -5.16 -1.00 5.44
N GLY A 83 -3.97 -0.46 5.72
CA GLY A 83 -2.91 -1.17 6.43
C GLY A 83 -3.33 -1.62 7.83
N ILE A 84 -4.01 -0.76 8.60
CA ILE A 84 -4.51 -1.10 9.93
C ILE A 84 -5.54 -2.23 9.84
N ARG A 85 -6.48 -2.19 8.88
CA ARG A 85 -7.44 -3.27 8.69
C ARG A 85 -6.74 -4.61 8.39
N ILE A 86 -5.76 -4.60 7.48
CA ILE A 86 -4.99 -5.80 7.12
C ILE A 86 -4.22 -6.33 8.33
N TYR A 87 -3.56 -5.44 9.08
CA TYR A 87 -2.82 -5.79 10.30
C TYR A 87 -3.72 -6.44 11.36
N LEU A 88 -4.92 -5.90 11.54
CA LEU A 88 -5.92 -6.44 12.47
C LEU A 88 -6.55 -7.76 11.97
N GLY A 89 -6.23 -8.21 10.76
CA GLY A 89 -6.80 -9.41 10.15
C GLY A 89 -8.27 -9.27 9.76
N LEU A 90 -8.81 -8.04 9.70
CA LEU A 90 -10.20 -7.79 9.35
C LEU A 90 -10.40 -7.86 7.83
N THR A 91 -11.45 -8.59 7.42
CA THR A 91 -11.92 -8.55 6.04
C THR A 91 -12.67 -7.24 5.74
N GLN A 92 -12.79 -6.88 4.46
CA GLN A 92 -13.62 -5.74 4.04
C GLN A 92 -15.08 -5.91 4.50
N ARG A 93 -15.58 -7.13 4.49
CA ARG A 93 -16.92 -7.48 4.96
C ARG A 93 -17.10 -7.22 6.46
N GLU A 94 -16.15 -7.63 7.29
CA GLU A 94 -16.19 -7.39 8.74
C GLU A 94 -16.12 -5.90 9.07
N LEU A 95 -15.26 -5.14 8.36
CA LEU A 95 -15.25 -3.68 8.51
C LEU A 95 -16.59 -3.07 8.10
N ALA A 96 -17.16 -3.48 6.97
CA ALA A 96 -18.47 -3.00 6.51
C ALA A 96 -19.57 -3.27 7.54
N GLN A 97 -19.59 -4.44 8.15
CA GLN A 97 -20.53 -4.78 9.23
C GLN A 97 -20.38 -3.86 10.44
N ARG A 98 -19.14 -3.57 10.86
CA ARG A 98 -18.88 -2.64 11.99
C ARG A 98 -19.30 -1.21 11.69
N LEU A 99 -19.17 -0.80 10.43
CA LEU A 99 -19.55 0.55 9.96
C LEU A 99 -21.04 0.66 9.60
N GLY A 100 -21.81 -0.43 9.62
CA GLY A 100 -23.20 -0.44 9.19
C GLY A 100 -23.40 -0.15 7.70
N VAL A 101 -22.44 -0.47 6.85
CA VAL A 101 -22.48 -0.24 5.39
C VAL A 101 -22.37 -1.55 4.62
N HIS A 102 -22.58 -1.49 3.32
CA HIS A 102 -22.40 -2.65 2.45
C HIS A 102 -20.91 -2.89 2.14
N GLU A 103 -20.49 -4.15 2.03
CA GLU A 103 -19.10 -4.55 1.72
C GLU A 103 -18.56 -3.88 0.45
N THR A 104 -19.39 -3.75 -0.58
CA THR A 104 -19.00 -3.10 -1.84
C THR A 104 -18.60 -1.63 -1.66
N GLN A 105 -19.14 -0.95 -0.66
CA GLN A 105 -18.72 0.42 -0.35
C GLN A 105 -17.30 0.43 0.20
N VAL A 106 -17.00 -0.39 1.20
CA VAL A 106 -15.64 -0.50 1.75
C VAL A 106 -14.65 -0.90 0.65
N SER A 107 -15.00 -1.88 -0.19
CA SER A 107 -14.14 -2.32 -1.29
C SER A 107 -13.86 -1.18 -2.28
N ARG A 108 -14.86 -0.36 -2.60
CA ARG A 108 -14.72 0.80 -3.49
C ARG A 108 -13.86 1.89 -2.85
N ASP A 109 -14.12 2.20 -1.59
CA ASP A 109 -13.39 3.22 -0.84
C ASP A 109 -11.91 2.85 -0.72
N GLU A 110 -11.60 1.60 -0.40
CA GLU A 110 -10.22 1.08 -0.37
C GLU A 110 -9.57 1.05 -1.75
N LYS A 111 -10.31 0.69 -2.81
CA LYS A 111 -9.80 0.71 -4.17
C LYS A 111 -9.39 2.12 -4.59
N ASN A 112 -10.11 3.12 -4.13
CA ASN A 112 -9.82 4.55 -4.33
C ASN A 112 -8.89 5.12 -3.23
N GLU A 113 -8.29 4.27 -2.39
CA GLU A 113 -7.40 4.68 -1.29
C GLU A 113 -8.04 5.74 -0.37
N TYR A 114 -9.35 5.68 -0.19
CA TYR A 114 -10.14 6.66 0.58
C TYR A 114 -9.92 8.11 0.13
N HIS A 115 -9.65 8.35 -1.16
CA HIS A 115 -9.46 9.69 -1.68
C HIS A 115 -10.66 10.59 -1.39
N GLY A 116 -10.40 11.78 -0.81
CA GLY A 116 -11.47 12.72 -0.41
C GLY A 116 -12.23 12.31 0.86
N ILE A 117 -11.72 11.37 1.64
CA ILE A 117 -12.35 10.98 2.92
C ILE A 117 -12.44 12.18 3.87
N THR A 118 -13.58 12.30 4.57
CA THR A 118 -13.76 13.32 5.60
C THR A 118 -13.13 12.89 6.92
N VAL A 119 -12.85 13.85 7.79
CA VAL A 119 -12.29 13.58 9.14
C VAL A 119 -13.26 12.71 9.95
N GLU A 120 -14.55 13.01 9.87
CA GLU A 120 -15.60 12.26 10.58
C GLU A 120 -15.59 10.80 10.13
N ARG A 121 -15.42 10.55 8.83
CA ARG A 121 -15.36 9.18 8.31
C ARG A 121 -14.09 8.46 8.73
N VAL A 122 -12.97 9.16 8.86
CA VAL A 122 -11.74 8.59 9.42
C VAL A 122 -11.97 8.17 10.88
N GLU A 123 -12.61 9.03 11.69
CA GLU A 123 -12.92 8.72 13.08
C GLU A 123 -13.84 7.51 13.22
N GLU A 124 -14.89 7.41 12.41
CA GLU A 124 -15.79 6.23 12.39
C GLU A 124 -15.01 4.94 12.12
N ILE A 125 -14.10 4.96 11.14
CA ILE A 125 -13.29 3.80 10.79
C ILE A 125 -12.32 3.44 11.93
N LEU A 126 -11.67 4.44 12.54
CA LEU A 126 -10.77 4.21 13.68
C LEU A 126 -11.53 3.64 14.90
N ILE A 127 -12.74 4.11 15.17
CA ILE A 127 -13.61 3.55 16.19
C ILE A 127 -13.97 2.10 15.87
N ALA A 128 -14.33 1.81 14.61
CA ALA A 128 -14.63 0.45 14.16
C ALA A 128 -13.43 -0.51 14.29
N PHE A 129 -12.22 0.01 14.17
CA PHE A 129 -10.98 -0.74 14.42
C PHE A 129 -10.66 -0.89 15.91
N GLY A 130 -11.21 -0.07 16.78
CA GLY A 130 -10.78 0.04 18.18
C GLY A 130 -9.41 0.69 18.33
N VAL A 131 -9.00 1.51 17.37
CA VAL A 131 -7.69 2.17 17.31
C VAL A 131 -7.83 3.66 17.60
N LYS A 132 -6.87 4.22 18.34
CA LYS A 132 -6.78 5.66 18.61
C LYS A 132 -5.64 6.27 17.80
N MET A 133 -5.93 7.36 17.09
CA MET A 133 -4.91 8.17 16.44
C MET A 133 -4.40 9.24 17.42
N LYS A 134 -3.10 9.42 17.49
CA LYS A 134 -2.45 10.53 18.18
C LYS A 134 -1.83 11.44 17.13
N SER A 135 -2.11 12.72 17.19
CA SER A 135 -1.52 13.74 16.31
C SER A 135 -0.75 14.77 17.14
N SER A 136 0.30 15.31 16.56
CA SER A 136 1.06 16.43 17.10
C SER A 136 1.35 17.43 15.97
N PHE A 137 1.52 18.69 16.34
CA PHE A 137 1.81 19.75 15.40
C PHE A 137 3.14 20.40 15.78
N ASP A 138 4.07 20.42 14.83
CA ASP A 138 5.28 21.23 14.94
C ASP A 138 4.96 22.65 14.46
N VAL A 139 4.77 23.55 15.40
CA VAL A 139 4.44 24.94 15.10
C VAL A 139 5.72 25.77 15.13
N PRO A 140 6.05 26.52 14.06
CA PRO A 140 7.22 27.41 14.10
C PRO A 140 7.03 28.48 15.17
N ALA A 141 8.13 28.89 15.81
CA ALA A 141 8.10 29.98 16.79
C ALA A 141 7.47 31.24 16.17
N PRO A 142 6.60 31.97 16.90
CA PRO A 142 6.04 33.22 16.42
C PRO A 142 7.16 34.17 16.04
N LYS A 143 7.02 34.82 14.87
CA LYS A 143 7.96 35.86 14.48
C LYS A 143 7.92 36.94 15.54
N ALA A 144 9.11 37.30 16.12
CA ALA A 144 9.22 38.43 17.02
C ALA A 144 8.66 39.65 16.29
N GLU A 145 7.69 40.35 16.89
CA GLU A 145 7.26 41.65 16.40
C GLU A 145 8.47 42.57 16.41
N THR A 146 8.91 42.98 15.23
CA THR A 146 9.88 44.05 15.12
C THR A 146 9.15 45.31 15.58
N ASP A 147 9.43 45.71 16.82
CA ASP A 147 8.98 46.98 17.42
C ASP A 147 9.56 48.15 16.55
N ASP A 148 8.82 48.53 15.51
CA ASP A 148 9.13 49.71 14.70
C ASP A 148 8.77 50.94 15.54
N LYS A 149 9.64 51.24 16.51
CA LYS A 149 9.63 52.54 17.16
C LYS A 149 10.09 53.59 16.14
N ARG A 150 9.15 53.99 15.31
CA ARG A 150 9.32 55.28 14.64
C ARG A 150 9.43 56.37 15.71
N LYS A 151 10.65 56.77 15.96
CA LYS A 151 10.91 58.05 16.64
C LYS A 151 10.50 59.16 15.69
N CYS A 152 9.54 59.97 16.13
CA CYS A 152 9.35 61.36 15.68
C CYS A 152 10.60 62.16 15.95
#